data_83562d16a1c1625150b5e0d2d34e6453
#
_entry.id   83562d16a1c1625150b5e0d2d34e6453
#
_cell.length_a   1.000
_cell.length_b   1.000
_cell.length_c   1.000
_cell.angle_alpha   90.00
_cell.angle_beta   90.00
_cell.angle_gamma   90.00
#
_symmetry.space_group_name_H-M   'P 1'
#
loop_
_entity.id
_entity.type
_entity.pdbx_description
1 polymer ?
#
loop_
_entity_poly.entity_id
_entity_poly.type
_entity_poly.pdbx_seq_one_letter_code
_entity_poly.pdbx_strand_id
1 'polypeptide(L)'
;NKLTVINIRTAIATHFKHGKIEEVLSKRFSEFKFKRSGIKNINKWINTMIAELEPFQVVGQERDSAIIDEVDISDKESINRVYASIKEENEGGGGFITGFQGINGMIGGKFRLGEQWGLYGLQHNYKTGFSLTIFKQICMYNTPILKDPKKKPLLLRISFEDSLVLNFQYLYKNMWENETGKVLSKKDLAEMDIGVMTEYVTNKLSATGFHVKLLFVN
;
A
#
# COMPACT_ATOMS: atom_id res chain seq x y z
N ASN A 1 -15.45 -30.19 -9.88
CA ASN A 1 -14.51 -31.17 -9.37
C ASN A 1 -13.67 -30.53 -8.27
N LYS A 2 -14.23 -30.55 -7.04
CA LYS A 2 -13.61 -29.90 -5.84
C LYS A 2 -12.17 -30.42 -5.59
N LEU A 3 -11.95 -31.71 -5.77
CA LEU A 3 -10.63 -32.35 -5.60
C LEU A 3 -9.57 -31.81 -6.57
N THR A 4 -9.94 -31.52 -7.81
CA THR A 4 -9.00 -31.04 -8.83
C THR A 4 -8.52 -29.61 -8.51
N VAL A 5 -9.41 -28.75 -8.01
CA VAL A 5 -9.07 -27.36 -7.64
C VAL A 5 -8.16 -27.33 -6.40
N ILE A 6 -8.47 -28.14 -5.39
CA ILE A 6 -7.64 -28.30 -4.19
C ILE A 6 -6.24 -28.78 -4.57
N ASN A 7 -6.15 -29.80 -5.43
CA ASN A 7 -4.87 -30.35 -5.89
C ASN A 7 -4.03 -29.32 -6.66
N ILE A 8 -4.65 -28.52 -7.52
CA ILE A 8 -3.95 -27.46 -8.27
C ILE A 8 -3.45 -26.35 -7.31
N ARG A 9 -4.27 -25.91 -6.37
CA ARG A 9 -3.87 -24.89 -5.39
C ARG A 9 -2.70 -25.39 -4.54
N THR A 10 -2.80 -26.59 -4.01
CA THR A 10 -1.72 -27.22 -3.23
C THR A 10 -0.44 -27.35 -4.04
N ALA A 11 -0.52 -27.77 -5.31
CA ALA A 11 0.64 -27.86 -6.18
C ALA A 11 1.30 -26.49 -6.43
N ILE A 12 0.51 -25.45 -6.66
CA ILE A 12 1.01 -24.08 -6.85
C ILE A 12 1.67 -23.56 -5.55
N ALA A 13 1.00 -23.68 -4.41
CA ALA A 13 1.55 -23.25 -3.12
C ALA A 13 2.85 -24.00 -2.78
N THR A 14 2.89 -25.32 -3.01
CA THR A 14 4.09 -26.14 -2.83
C THR A 14 5.22 -25.71 -3.74
N HIS A 15 4.93 -25.39 -5.00
CA HIS A 15 5.93 -24.92 -5.96
C HIS A 15 6.58 -23.60 -5.51
N PHE A 16 5.77 -22.61 -5.13
CA PHE A 16 6.27 -21.33 -4.60
C PHE A 16 7.07 -21.51 -3.30
N LYS A 17 6.61 -22.37 -2.41
CA LYS A 17 7.30 -22.71 -1.17
C LYS A 17 8.66 -23.33 -1.44
N HIS A 18 8.74 -24.32 -2.35
CA HIS A 18 10.00 -24.93 -2.77
C HIS A 18 10.96 -23.91 -3.36
N GLY A 19 10.50 -23.04 -4.26
CA GLY A 19 11.32 -21.98 -4.85
C GLY A 19 11.92 -21.03 -3.79
N LYS A 20 11.14 -20.64 -2.80
CA LYS A 20 11.64 -19.79 -1.70
C LYS A 20 12.63 -20.51 -0.76
N ILE A 21 12.36 -21.78 -0.45
CA ILE A 21 13.30 -22.61 0.33
C ILE A 21 14.61 -22.78 -0.46
N GLU A 22 14.53 -23.06 -1.76
CA GLU A 22 15.71 -23.19 -2.62
C GLU A 22 16.54 -21.90 -2.67
N GLU A 23 15.88 -20.75 -2.77
CA GLU A 23 16.54 -19.43 -2.74
C GLU A 23 17.33 -19.22 -1.42
N VAL A 24 16.71 -19.49 -0.27
CA VAL A 24 17.37 -19.38 1.04
C VAL A 24 18.53 -20.35 1.16
N LEU A 25 18.32 -21.61 0.81
CA LEU A 25 19.36 -22.65 0.90
C LEU A 25 20.53 -22.36 -0.05
N SER A 26 20.28 -21.94 -1.29
CA SER A 26 21.30 -21.60 -2.27
C SER A 26 22.14 -20.42 -1.80
N LYS A 27 21.51 -19.38 -1.27
CA LYS A 27 22.18 -18.22 -0.67
C LYS A 27 23.08 -18.65 0.49
N ARG A 28 22.55 -19.40 1.45
CA ARG A 28 23.29 -19.86 2.62
C ARG A 28 24.41 -20.83 2.28
N PHE A 29 24.18 -21.70 1.32
CA PHE A 29 25.22 -22.61 0.81
C PHE A 29 26.37 -21.83 0.14
N SER A 30 26.06 -20.82 -0.66
CA SER A 30 27.06 -19.94 -1.28
C SER A 30 27.88 -19.18 -0.23
N GLU A 31 27.23 -18.64 0.80
CA GLU A 31 27.90 -17.98 1.92
C GLU A 31 28.88 -18.95 2.62
N PHE A 32 28.43 -20.15 2.93
CA PHE A 32 29.26 -21.15 3.60
C PHE A 32 30.43 -21.63 2.73
N LYS A 33 30.18 -21.86 1.44
CA LYS A 33 31.20 -22.39 0.51
C LYS A 33 32.25 -21.36 0.12
N PHE A 34 31.83 -20.12 -0.18
CA PHE A 34 32.70 -19.10 -0.79
C PHE A 34 33.10 -17.98 0.16
N LYS A 35 32.38 -17.77 1.26
CA LYS A 35 32.62 -16.71 2.23
C LYS A 35 32.80 -17.25 3.65
N ARG A 36 33.31 -18.46 3.79
CA ARG A 36 33.47 -19.16 5.09
C ARG A 36 34.29 -18.34 6.11
N SER A 37 35.30 -17.62 5.67
CA SER A 37 36.12 -16.76 6.52
C SER A 37 35.36 -15.56 7.10
N GLY A 38 34.26 -15.17 6.50
CA GLY A 38 33.34 -14.10 6.99
C GLY A 38 32.36 -14.56 8.06
N ILE A 39 32.20 -15.87 8.28
CA ILE A 39 31.29 -16.42 9.27
C ILE A 39 32.01 -16.46 10.64
N LYS A 40 31.95 -15.35 11.37
CA LYS A 40 32.60 -15.23 12.69
C LYS A 40 31.97 -16.10 13.77
N ASN A 41 30.68 -16.40 13.66
CA ASN A 41 29.92 -17.20 14.61
C ASN A 41 28.99 -18.16 13.88
N ILE A 42 29.35 -19.42 13.84
CA ILE A 42 28.61 -20.46 13.15
C ILE A 42 27.21 -20.68 13.74
N ASN A 43 27.08 -20.60 15.06
CA ASN A 43 25.78 -20.79 15.73
C ASN A 43 24.80 -19.66 15.37
N LYS A 44 25.30 -18.40 15.33
CA LYS A 44 24.48 -17.27 14.89
C LYS A 44 24.07 -17.42 13.44
N TRP A 45 24.94 -17.90 12.58
CA TRP A 45 24.67 -18.15 11.18
C TRP A 45 23.59 -19.23 10.98
N ILE A 46 23.72 -20.37 11.72
CA ILE A 46 22.71 -21.45 11.73
C ILE A 46 21.35 -20.93 12.21
N ASN A 47 21.32 -20.21 13.34
CA ASN A 47 20.07 -19.66 13.88
C ASN A 47 19.40 -18.69 12.90
N THR A 48 20.19 -17.90 12.17
CA THR A 48 19.63 -17.01 11.14
C THR A 48 19.03 -17.81 9.98
N MET A 49 19.68 -18.89 9.54
CA MET A 49 19.14 -19.77 8.51
C MET A 49 17.86 -20.45 8.96
N ILE A 50 17.80 -20.92 10.21
CA ILE A 50 16.59 -21.53 10.79
C ILE A 50 15.46 -20.50 10.81
N ALA A 51 15.71 -19.27 11.28
CA ALA A 51 14.71 -18.21 11.31
C ALA A 51 14.20 -17.82 9.90
N GLU A 52 15.05 -17.86 8.88
CA GLU A 52 14.63 -17.62 7.49
C GLU A 52 13.79 -18.79 6.92
N LEU A 53 13.97 -20.01 7.42
CA LEU A 53 13.21 -21.20 7.00
C LEU A 53 11.95 -21.44 7.84
N GLU A 54 11.88 -20.89 9.05
CA GLU A 54 10.76 -21.06 9.99
C GLU A 54 9.38 -20.75 9.36
N PRO A 55 9.21 -19.66 8.57
CA PRO A 55 7.93 -19.36 7.92
C PRO A 55 7.47 -20.45 6.93
N PHE A 56 8.38 -21.34 6.50
CA PHE A 56 8.09 -22.43 5.58
C PHE A 56 7.93 -23.78 6.28
N GLN A 57 8.08 -23.84 7.60
CA GLN A 57 7.81 -25.08 8.37
C GLN A 57 6.31 -25.36 8.35
N VAL A 58 5.98 -26.63 8.08
CA VAL A 58 4.62 -27.13 8.15
C VAL A 58 4.36 -27.50 9.60
N VAL A 59 3.77 -26.59 10.36
CA VAL A 59 3.26 -26.90 11.70
C VAL A 59 1.76 -27.15 11.57
N GLY A 60 1.40 -28.41 11.59
CA GLY A 60 0.06 -28.99 11.72
C GLY A 60 -1.16 -28.17 11.31
N GLN A 61 -1.89 -28.67 10.29
CA GLN A 61 -3.05 -28.07 9.65
C GLN A 61 -2.76 -26.78 8.89
N GLU A 62 -2.39 -26.94 7.63
CA GLU A 62 -2.35 -25.90 6.62
C GLU A 62 -3.74 -25.26 6.48
N ARG A 63 -4.02 -24.21 7.23
CA ARG A 63 -4.79 -23.13 6.66
C ARG A 63 -3.86 -22.48 5.68
N ASP A 64 -4.15 -22.68 4.41
CA ASP A 64 -3.45 -22.01 3.31
C ASP A 64 -3.35 -20.53 3.66
N SER A 65 -2.17 -20.05 4.08
CA SER A 65 -1.97 -18.66 4.48
C SER A 65 -2.20 -17.68 3.30
N ALA A 66 -2.37 -18.22 2.10
CA ALA A 66 -2.79 -17.49 0.90
C ALA A 66 -4.30 -17.28 0.83
N ILE A 67 -5.12 -18.08 1.56
CA ILE A 67 -6.57 -17.90 1.62
C ILE A 67 -6.88 -17.03 2.84
N ILE A 68 -7.15 -15.76 2.57
CA ILE A 68 -7.51 -14.78 3.60
C ILE A 68 -8.94 -15.00 4.07
N ASP A 69 -9.83 -15.43 3.16
CA ASP A 69 -11.23 -15.73 3.46
C ASP A 69 -11.76 -16.78 2.45
N GLU A 70 -12.70 -17.60 2.91
CA GLU A 70 -13.35 -18.63 2.09
C GLU A 70 -14.87 -18.57 2.29
N VAL A 71 -15.60 -18.58 1.18
CA VAL A 71 -17.06 -18.61 1.16
C VAL A 71 -17.52 -19.91 0.54
N ASP A 72 -18.22 -20.74 1.31
CA ASP A 72 -18.95 -21.88 0.77
C ASP A 72 -20.35 -21.43 0.31
N ILE A 73 -20.55 -21.43 -1.01
CA ILE A 73 -21.82 -21.03 -1.61
C ILE A 73 -22.97 -22.00 -1.26
N SER A 74 -22.66 -23.23 -0.85
CA SER A 74 -23.66 -24.19 -0.38
C SER A 74 -24.08 -23.94 1.06
N ASP A 75 -23.32 -23.16 1.82
CA ASP A 75 -23.58 -22.84 3.22
C ASP A 75 -24.22 -21.45 3.36
N LYS A 76 -25.48 -21.41 3.82
CA LYS A 76 -26.22 -20.17 4.04
C LYS A 76 -25.56 -19.24 5.06
N GLU A 77 -24.91 -19.78 6.08
CA GLU A 77 -24.22 -18.96 7.10
C GLU A 77 -23.01 -18.28 6.52
N SER A 78 -22.27 -18.98 5.65
CA SER A 78 -21.13 -18.43 4.93
C SER A 78 -21.57 -17.27 4.01
N ILE A 79 -22.68 -17.43 3.29
CA ILE A 79 -23.25 -16.38 2.44
C ILE A 79 -23.74 -15.19 3.28
N ASN A 80 -24.43 -15.46 4.39
CA ASN A 80 -24.92 -14.40 5.29
C ASN A 80 -23.79 -13.55 5.88
N ARG A 81 -22.65 -14.17 6.21
CA ARG A 81 -21.44 -13.40 6.63
C ARG A 81 -20.97 -12.43 5.56
N VAL A 82 -20.93 -12.86 4.29
CA VAL A 82 -20.54 -11.98 3.17
C VAL A 82 -21.50 -10.81 3.02
N TYR A 83 -22.80 -11.07 3.05
CA TYR A 83 -23.81 -9.99 2.97
C TYR A 83 -23.74 -9.05 4.16
N ALA A 84 -23.48 -9.55 5.36
CA ALA A 84 -23.28 -8.72 6.55
C ALA A 84 -22.04 -7.82 6.39
N SER A 85 -20.93 -8.37 5.87
CA SER A 85 -19.71 -7.59 5.59
C SER A 85 -19.95 -6.52 4.51
N ILE A 86 -20.66 -6.85 3.44
CA ILE A 86 -21.03 -5.88 2.39
C ILE A 86 -21.90 -4.75 2.98
N LYS A 87 -22.85 -5.09 3.86
CA LYS A 87 -23.69 -4.10 4.52
C LYS A 87 -22.86 -3.21 5.44
N GLU A 88 -21.98 -3.79 6.26
CA GLU A 88 -21.07 -3.06 7.14
C GLU A 88 -20.14 -2.13 6.36
N GLU A 89 -19.58 -2.57 5.22
CA GLU A 89 -18.77 -1.72 4.33
C GLU A 89 -19.56 -0.55 3.74
N ASN A 90 -20.83 -0.78 3.38
CA ASN A 90 -21.68 0.27 2.83
C ASN A 90 -22.14 1.27 3.89
N GLU A 91 -22.46 0.81 5.09
CA GLU A 91 -22.94 1.64 6.22
C GLU A 91 -21.76 2.24 7.01
N GLY A 92 -20.67 1.54 7.16
CA GLY A 92 -19.51 1.92 7.98
C GLY A 92 -18.52 2.90 7.35
N GLY A 93 -18.77 3.38 6.14
CA GLY A 93 -17.88 4.35 5.49
C GLY A 93 -16.51 3.80 5.06
N GLY A 94 -16.36 2.47 4.95
CA GLY A 94 -15.11 1.81 4.54
C GLY A 94 -14.67 2.16 3.12
N GLY A 95 -13.85 3.21 2.95
CA GLY A 95 -13.31 3.62 1.66
C GLY A 95 -13.07 5.11 1.59
N PHE A 96 -12.40 5.53 0.50
CA PHE A 96 -11.96 6.91 0.30
C PHE A 96 -12.53 7.49 -0.99
N ILE A 97 -13.19 8.64 -0.91
CA ILE A 97 -13.59 9.40 -2.08
C ILE A 97 -12.37 10.09 -2.69
N THR A 98 -12.33 10.17 -4.01
CA THR A 98 -11.19 10.76 -4.74
C THR A 98 -11.24 12.28 -4.83
N GLY A 99 -12.36 12.90 -4.45
CA GLY A 99 -12.63 14.31 -4.70
C GLY A 99 -13.06 14.65 -6.14
N PHE A 100 -13.07 13.69 -7.04
CA PHE A 100 -13.55 13.83 -8.41
C PHE A 100 -14.86 13.07 -8.59
N GLN A 101 -15.99 13.77 -8.77
CA GLN A 101 -17.30 13.14 -8.90
C GLN A 101 -17.37 12.11 -10.04
N GLY A 102 -16.78 12.43 -11.20
CA GLY A 102 -16.73 11.52 -12.35
C GLY A 102 -15.99 10.23 -12.04
N ILE A 103 -14.84 10.32 -11.36
CA ILE A 103 -14.06 9.13 -10.96
C ILE A 103 -14.84 8.34 -9.91
N ASN A 104 -15.37 9.00 -8.90
CA ASN A 104 -16.18 8.33 -7.88
C ASN A 104 -17.36 7.58 -8.51
N GLY A 105 -18.03 8.18 -9.50
CA GLY A 105 -19.10 7.51 -10.25
C GLY A 105 -18.62 6.26 -11.00
N MET A 106 -17.43 6.32 -11.61
CA MET A 106 -16.84 5.19 -12.35
C MET A 106 -16.42 4.02 -11.44
N ILE A 107 -15.97 4.30 -10.22
CA ILE A 107 -15.48 3.29 -9.26
C ILE A 107 -16.54 2.83 -8.26
N GLY A 108 -17.81 3.15 -8.48
CA GLY A 108 -18.89 2.79 -7.57
C GLY A 108 -18.93 3.58 -6.26
N GLY A 109 -18.46 4.84 -6.31
CA GLY A 109 -18.55 5.83 -5.22
C GLY A 109 -17.25 6.15 -4.52
N LYS A 110 -16.40 5.15 -4.26
CA LYS A 110 -15.17 5.33 -3.48
C LYS A 110 -14.16 4.21 -3.73
N PHE A 111 -12.88 4.45 -3.45
CA PHE A 111 -11.88 3.40 -3.29
C PHE A 111 -12.19 2.60 -2.03
N ARG A 112 -12.35 1.29 -2.17
CA ARG A 112 -12.64 0.41 -1.04
C ARG A 112 -11.36 -0.14 -0.43
N LEU A 113 -11.46 -0.61 0.80
CA LEU A 113 -10.35 -1.26 1.49
C LEU A 113 -9.99 -2.57 0.77
N GLY A 114 -8.69 -2.83 0.62
CA GLY A 114 -8.17 -4.03 -0.05
C GLY A 114 -8.16 -3.97 -1.58
N GLU A 115 -8.72 -2.93 -2.19
CA GLU A 115 -8.66 -2.76 -3.64
C GLU A 115 -7.31 -2.20 -4.12
N GLN A 116 -6.91 -2.62 -5.32
CA GLN A 116 -5.79 -2.07 -6.05
C GLN A 116 -6.29 -1.39 -7.33
N TRP A 117 -5.85 -0.17 -7.55
CA TRP A 117 -6.24 0.62 -8.72
C TRP A 117 -5.02 0.99 -9.55
N GLY A 118 -5.12 0.79 -10.87
CA GLY A 118 -4.08 1.16 -11.81
C GLY A 118 -4.48 2.39 -12.64
N LEU A 119 -3.61 3.39 -12.70
CA LEU A 119 -3.72 4.53 -13.60
C LEU A 119 -2.73 4.37 -14.75
N TYR A 120 -3.26 4.19 -15.95
CA TYR A 120 -2.46 4.03 -17.15
C TYR A 120 -2.63 5.23 -18.08
N GLY A 121 -1.58 5.57 -18.81
CA GLY A 121 -1.60 6.64 -19.79
C GLY A 121 -0.27 6.75 -20.52
N LEU A 122 -0.27 7.41 -21.66
CA LEU A 122 0.94 7.68 -22.43
C LEU A 122 1.92 8.56 -21.66
N GLN A 123 3.17 8.52 -22.07
CA GLN A 123 4.21 9.40 -21.52
C GLN A 123 3.79 10.87 -21.69
N HIS A 124 4.16 11.71 -20.73
CA HIS A 124 3.80 13.15 -20.67
C HIS A 124 2.31 13.49 -20.51
N ASN A 125 1.44 12.53 -20.22
CA ASN A 125 0.00 12.77 -19.99
C ASN A 125 -0.36 13.01 -18.52
N TYR A 126 0.46 13.77 -17.80
CA TYR A 126 0.19 14.25 -16.43
C TYR A 126 -0.18 13.18 -15.40
N LYS A 127 0.19 11.90 -15.59
CA LYS A 127 -0.10 10.81 -14.65
C LYS A 127 0.33 11.12 -13.22
N THR A 128 1.56 11.63 -13.08
CA THR A 128 2.13 12.00 -11.78
C THR A 128 1.33 13.11 -11.11
N GLY A 129 1.03 14.19 -11.84
CA GLY A 129 0.23 15.29 -11.32
C GLY A 129 -1.18 14.85 -10.92
N PHE A 130 -1.81 14.01 -11.74
CA PHE A 130 -3.12 13.45 -11.43
C PHE A 130 -3.09 12.57 -10.18
N SER A 131 -2.11 11.66 -10.06
CA SER A 131 -1.97 10.81 -8.88
C SER A 131 -1.66 11.61 -7.59
N LEU A 132 -0.86 12.68 -7.71
CA LEU A 132 -0.63 13.61 -6.58
C LEU A 132 -1.90 14.38 -6.20
N THR A 133 -2.71 14.75 -7.18
CA THR A 133 -4.00 15.41 -6.90
C THR A 133 -4.95 14.46 -6.18
N ILE A 134 -5.07 13.20 -6.62
CA ILE A 134 -5.86 12.18 -5.91
C ILE A 134 -5.34 11.98 -4.49
N PHE A 135 -4.03 11.83 -4.32
CA PHE A 135 -3.40 11.69 -3.01
C PHE A 135 -3.77 12.84 -2.07
N LYS A 136 -3.62 14.08 -2.54
CA LYS A 136 -4.03 15.29 -1.80
C LYS A 136 -5.52 15.27 -1.45
N GLN A 137 -6.38 14.97 -2.41
CA GLN A 137 -7.81 14.98 -2.21
C GLN A 137 -8.28 13.87 -1.26
N ILE A 138 -7.68 12.67 -1.34
CA ILE A 138 -7.94 11.63 -0.35
C ILE A 138 -7.60 12.14 1.05
N CYS A 139 -6.45 12.81 1.21
CA CYS A 139 -6.06 13.39 2.48
C CYS A 139 -7.07 14.44 2.99
N MET A 140 -7.53 15.33 2.11
CA MET A 140 -8.31 16.50 2.50
C MET A 140 -9.82 16.25 2.66
N TYR A 141 -10.37 15.30 1.91
CA TYR A 141 -11.83 15.08 1.84
C TYR A 141 -12.32 13.82 2.55
N ASN A 142 -11.41 13.08 3.20
CA ASN A 142 -11.79 11.89 3.93
C ASN A 142 -11.39 12.00 5.39
N THR A 143 -12.28 11.53 6.26
CA THR A 143 -11.95 11.32 7.67
C THR A 143 -11.67 9.84 7.86
N PRO A 144 -10.44 9.46 8.19
CA PRO A 144 -10.10 8.06 8.37
C PRO A 144 -10.76 7.49 9.61
N ILE A 145 -11.44 6.35 9.47
CA ILE A 145 -12.03 5.61 10.57
C ILE A 145 -11.22 4.33 10.75
N LEU A 146 -10.60 4.16 11.91
CA LEU A 146 -9.85 2.96 12.27
C LEU A 146 -10.56 2.16 13.34
N LYS A 147 -10.50 0.83 13.24
CA LYS A 147 -11.01 -0.08 14.30
C LYS A 147 -10.28 0.15 15.64
N ASP A 148 -9.01 0.52 15.60
CA ASP A 148 -8.20 0.85 16.77
C ASP A 148 -7.96 2.38 16.83
N PRO A 149 -8.61 3.10 17.75
CA PRO A 149 -8.49 4.56 17.85
C PRO A 149 -7.09 5.03 18.27
N LYS A 150 -6.22 4.14 18.76
CA LYS A 150 -4.84 4.47 19.12
C LYS A 150 -3.91 4.52 17.91
N LYS A 151 -4.31 3.96 16.79
CA LYS A 151 -3.54 3.96 15.55
C LYS A 151 -3.83 5.22 14.75
N LYS A 152 -2.80 5.77 14.10
CA LYS A 152 -2.96 6.84 13.12
C LYS A 152 -2.93 6.24 11.72
N PRO A 153 -3.91 6.55 10.86
CA PRO A 153 -3.92 6.07 9.49
C PRO A 153 -2.75 6.68 8.73
N LEU A 154 -2.01 5.85 8.03
CA LEU A 154 -0.88 6.28 7.20
C LEU A 154 -1.36 6.47 5.75
N LEU A 155 -1.22 7.68 5.22
CA LEU A 155 -1.32 7.95 3.80
C LEU A 155 0.08 8.07 3.22
N LEU A 156 0.47 7.07 2.42
CA LEU A 156 1.81 6.94 1.89
C LEU A 156 1.84 7.13 0.37
N ARG A 157 2.72 8.01 -0.09
CA ARG A 157 3.08 8.12 -1.50
C ARG A 157 4.52 7.65 -1.71
N ILE A 158 4.71 6.75 -2.64
CA ILE A 158 6.04 6.30 -3.08
C ILE A 158 6.24 6.76 -4.53
N SER A 159 7.34 7.44 -4.80
CA SER A 159 7.74 7.89 -6.13
C SER A 159 9.06 7.24 -6.52
N PHE A 160 9.16 6.81 -7.79
CA PHE A 160 10.37 6.23 -8.36
C PHE A 160 10.99 7.11 -9.45
N GLU A 161 10.25 8.11 -9.95
CA GLU A 161 10.67 8.97 -11.06
C GLU A 161 10.90 10.42 -10.61
N ASP A 162 9.92 10.99 -9.89
CA ASP A 162 9.96 12.38 -9.48
C ASP A 162 10.55 12.55 -8.10
N SER A 163 11.50 13.47 -7.95
CA SER A 163 12.10 13.80 -6.66
C SER A 163 11.07 14.30 -5.65
N LEU A 164 11.39 14.17 -4.37
CA LEU A 164 10.54 14.70 -3.29
C LEU A 164 10.30 16.19 -3.42
N VAL A 165 11.31 16.94 -3.90
CA VAL A 165 11.20 18.39 -4.11
C VAL A 165 10.10 18.72 -5.10
N LEU A 166 10.09 18.05 -6.27
CA LEU A 166 9.06 18.25 -7.28
C LEU A 166 7.67 17.85 -6.79
N ASN A 167 7.57 16.72 -6.11
CA ASN A 167 6.29 16.28 -5.52
C ASN A 167 5.76 17.30 -4.50
N PHE A 168 6.64 17.84 -3.65
CA PHE A 168 6.27 18.80 -2.62
C PHE A 168 5.88 20.15 -3.25
N GLN A 169 6.65 20.67 -4.22
CA GLN A 169 6.31 21.90 -4.94
C GLN A 169 4.95 21.78 -5.65
N TYR A 170 4.68 20.63 -6.26
CA TYR A 170 3.40 20.40 -6.92
C TYR A 170 2.25 20.42 -5.93
N LEU A 171 2.39 19.74 -4.79
CA LEU A 171 1.36 19.72 -3.73
C LEU A 171 1.10 21.12 -3.20
N TYR A 172 2.16 21.87 -2.85
CA TYR A 172 2.05 23.22 -2.37
C TYR A 172 1.33 24.11 -3.39
N LYS A 173 1.83 24.15 -4.62
CA LYS A 173 1.25 24.95 -5.70
C LYS A 173 -0.23 24.62 -5.91
N ASN A 174 -0.57 23.35 -6.00
CA ASN A 174 -1.93 22.90 -6.25
C ASN A 174 -2.89 23.26 -5.08
N MET A 175 -2.44 23.14 -3.83
CA MET A 175 -3.25 23.56 -2.67
C MET A 175 -3.46 25.06 -2.63
N TRP A 176 -2.38 25.83 -2.85
CA TRP A 176 -2.41 27.28 -2.85
C TRP A 176 -3.30 27.85 -3.97
N GLU A 177 -3.12 27.37 -5.21
CA GLU A 177 -3.91 27.81 -6.37
C GLU A 177 -5.40 27.52 -6.18
N ASN A 178 -5.73 26.34 -5.64
CA ASN A 178 -7.13 25.97 -5.35
C ASN A 178 -7.76 26.85 -4.26
N GLU A 179 -7.00 27.28 -3.28
CA GLU A 179 -7.53 28.10 -2.18
C GLU A 179 -7.61 29.58 -2.55
N THR A 180 -6.60 30.09 -3.23
CA THR A 180 -6.50 31.52 -3.52
C THR A 180 -7.06 31.93 -4.88
N GLY A 181 -7.24 30.97 -5.78
CA GLY A 181 -7.58 31.23 -7.19
C GLY A 181 -6.43 31.87 -8.00
N LYS A 182 -5.24 32.04 -7.41
CA LYS A 182 -4.10 32.67 -8.06
C LYS A 182 -3.12 31.59 -8.55
N VAL A 183 -2.65 31.73 -9.80
CA VAL A 183 -1.65 30.85 -10.37
C VAL A 183 -0.26 31.25 -9.89
N LEU A 184 0.50 30.32 -9.33
CA LEU A 184 1.88 30.52 -8.92
C LEU A 184 2.85 30.23 -10.07
N SER A 185 3.66 31.22 -10.43
CA SER A 185 4.77 31.02 -11.34
C SER A 185 5.97 30.36 -10.64
N LYS A 186 6.94 29.87 -11.44
CA LYS A 186 8.20 29.35 -10.89
C LYS A 186 8.98 30.44 -10.12
N LYS A 187 8.87 31.70 -10.55
CA LYS A 187 9.51 32.84 -9.89
C LYS A 187 8.88 33.09 -8.52
N ASP A 188 7.55 33.09 -8.45
CA ASP A 188 6.84 33.28 -7.18
C ASP A 188 7.23 32.21 -6.16
N LEU A 189 7.32 30.93 -6.61
CA LEU A 189 7.75 29.83 -5.75
C LEU A 189 9.20 29.97 -5.24
N ALA A 190 10.09 30.54 -6.07
CA ALA A 190 11.49 30.76 -5.68
C ALA A 190 11.67 31.93 -4.70
N GLU A 191 10.78 32.90 -4.73
CA GLU A 191 10.79 34.08 -3.86
C GLU A 191 10.02 33.87 -2.54
N MET A 192 9.25 32.77 -2.43
CA MET A 192 8.48 32.49 -1.21
C MET A 192 9.35 32.04 -0.04
N ASP A 193 9.00 32.51 1.14
CA ASP A 193 9.65 32.07 2.38
C ASP A 193 9.36 30.59 2.69
N ILE A 194 10.42 29.82 2.93
CA ILE A 194 10.35 28.37 3.19
C ILE A 194 9.54 28.08 4.45
N GLY A 195 9.65 28.93 5.47
CA GLY A 195 8.90 28.79 6.72
C GLY A 195 7.41 28.88 6.49
N VAL A 196 6.98 29.88 5.71
CA VAL A 196 5.57 30.08 5.34
C VAL A 196 5.03 28.90 4.54
N MET A 197 5.82 28.39 3.56
CA MET A 197 5.42 27.21 2.78
C MET A 197 5.31 25.97 3.66
N THR A 198 6.26 25.77 4.57
CA THR A 198 6.27 24.63 5.48
C THR A 198 5.09 24.67 6.42
N GLU A 199 4.83 25.81 7.04
CA GLU A 199 3.71 26.00 7.94
C GLU A 199 2.37 25.77 7.23
N TYR A 200 2.21 26.33 6.04
CA TYR A 200 1.00 26.16 5.24
C TYR A 200 0.70 24.67 4.94
N VAL A 201 1.70 23.94 4.42
CA VAL A 201 1.51 22.53 4.08
C VAL A 201 1.28 21.68 5.33
N THR A 202 2.04 21.93 6.39
CA THR A 202 1.91 21.21 7.65
C THR A 202 0.52 21.40 8.24
N ASN A 203 0.04 22.63 8.33
CA ASN A 203 -1.28 22.92 8.87
C ASN A 203 -2.40 22.28 8.04
N LYS A 204 -2.30 22.34 6.71
CA LYS A 204 -3.30 21.74 5.82
C LYS A 204 -3.34 20.21 5.90
N LEU A 205 -2.20 19.55 5.88
CA LEU A 205 -2.14 18.08 5.84
C LEU A 205 -2.27 17.46 7.24
N SER A 206 -1.77 18.10 8.29
CA SER A 206 -1.89 17.56 9.65
C SER A 206 -3.31 17.63 10.22
N ALA A 207 -4.11 18.62 9.77
CA ALA A 207 -5.50 18.77 10.21
C ALA A 207 -6.44 17.64 9.74
N THR A 208 -5.99 16.82 8.80
CA THR A 208 -6.84 15.79 8.17
C THR A 208 -6.97 14.49 8.96
N GLY A 209 -6.19 14.31 10.03
CA GLY A 209 -6.16 13.10 10.83
C GLY A 209 -5.28 11.97 10.27
N PHE A 210 -4.75 12.13 9.06
CA PHE A 210 -3.77 11.19 8.47
C PHE A 210 -2.34 11.51 8.93
N HIS A 211 -1.55 10.45 9.10
CA HIS A 211 -0.10 10.57 9.08
C HIS A 211 0.36 10.50 7.61
N VAL A 212 0.75 11.63 7.05
CA VAL A 212 1.09 11.73 5.61
C VAL A 212 2.59 11.57 5.42
N LYS A 213 2.99 10.67 4.51
CA LYS A 213 4.40 10.47 4.15
C LYS A 213 4.58 10.42 2.62
N LEU A 214 5.65 11.05 2.17
CA LEU A 214 6.15 10.94 0.80
C LEU A 214 7.52 10.28 0.85
N LEU A 215 7.73 9.25 0.02
CA LEU A 215 9.00 8.57 -0.15
C LEU A 215 9.44 8.67 -1.61
N PHE A 216 10.72 8.88 -1.80
CA PHE A 216 11.39 8.69 -3.08
C PHE A 216 12.33 7.50 -2.96
N VAL A 217 12.20 6.57 -3.88
CA VAL A 217 12.97 5.33 -3.91
C VAL A 217 13.73 5.30 -5.24
N ASN A 218 15.03 5.12 -5.15
CA ASN A 218 15.94 5.03 -6.31
C ASN A 218 16.36 3.58 -6.53
#